data_d910b0d1466290222f4a6118b3b41c15
#
_entry.id   d910b0d1466290222f4a6118b3b41c15
#
_cell.length_a   1.000
_cell.length_b   1.000
_cell.length_c   1.000
_cell.angle_alpha   90.00
_cell.angle_beta   90.00
_cell.angle_gamma   90.00
#
_symmetry.space_group_name_H-M   'P 1'
#
loop_
_entity.id
_entity.type
_entity.pdbx_description
1 polymer ?
#
loop_
_entity_poly.entity_id
_entity_poly.type
_entity_poly.pdbx_seq_one_letter_code
_entity_poly.pdbx_strand_id
1 'polypeptide(L)'
;VQAKDGMLLVTYANVDCTISSPAGWLPAKAQQSPETDGITAAVWKRVAGVSDPGATLTITNDGTSPKAGAVLLAYSGVDLTDIVHKINSRLDTGGTASVPTPQVTTTIGDCRVVEVCVDKSTSTTQFTARPAGSTSRATVIGTGGGHPDISAVERAATTAGNYGGGTFTLDANQSSAITYTIALAPKLNVQTARPQSDVTIGGYTAEPTVGTGVPLAARIGEAARDDATYLRSPAGPTSAVYEARLNAVEDPGVDTGFSFTVVLSSGGGATSAQCEVALVQGTTVISSTTFTDLPATPTVYTLNVTALEAANINDFGDLRLRFTSTAS
;
A
#
# COMPACT_ATOMS: atom_id res chain seq x y z
N VAL A 1 0.01 15.22 -13.61
CA VAL A 1 -0.05 15.22 -12.14
C VAL A 1 -1.42 15.67 -11.72
N GLN A 2 -2.05 14.94 -10.82
CA GLN A 2 -3.33 15.29 -10.18
C GLN A 2 -3.12 15.46 -8.67
N ALA A 3 -4.00 16.19 -8.00
CA ALA A 3 -3.98 16.25 -6.54
C ALA A 3 -4.09 14.85 -5.95
N LYS A 4 -3.29 14.57 -4.91
CA LYS A 4 -3.16 13.26 -4.27
C LYS A 4 -2.42 12.18 -5.09
N ASP A 5 -1.76 12.52 -6.20
CA ASP A 5 -0.76 11.61 -6.76
C ASP A 5 0.46 11.55 -5.84
N GLY A 6 1.06 10.39 -5.69
CA GLY A 6 2.41 10.27 -5.16
C GLY A 6 3.42 10.60 -6.25
N MET A 7 4.33 11.53 -5.97
CA MET A 7 5.32 11.98 -6.95
C MET A 7 6.73 11.50 -6.59
N LEU A 8 7.46 11.06 -7.60
CA LEU A 8 8.92 10.89 -7.57
C LEU A 8 9.57 11.89 -8.51
N LEU A 9 10.55 12.60 -8.02
CA LEU A 9 11.40 13.45 -8.82
C LEU A 9 12.82 12.88 -8.78
N VAL A 10 13.36 12.54 -9.94
CA VAL A 10 14.77 12.16 -10.10
C VAL A 10 15.50 13.34 -10.71
N THR A 11 16.49 13.87 -9.99
CA THR A 11 17.34 14.97 -10.43
C THR A 11 18.76 14.48 -10.64
N TYR A 12 19.45 15.01 -11.61
CA TYR A 12 20.80 14.56 -11.95
C TYR A 12 21.65 15.66 -12.58
N ALA A 13 22.96 15.53 -12.42
CA ALA A 13 23.96 16.40 -13.01
C ALA A 13 25.20 15.61 -13.44
N ASN A 14 25.87 16.05 -14.47
CA ASN A 14 27.11 15.43 -15.00
C ASN A 14 28.39 15.87 -14.25
N VAL A 15 28.27 16.40 -13.07
CA VAL A 15 29.34 16.84 -12.18
C VAL A 15 29.08 16.33 -10.79
N ASP A 16 30.14 16.25 -10.00
CA ASP A 16 30.04 16.06 -8.57
C ASP A 16 29.55 17.36 -7.92
N CYS A 17 28.37 17.34 -7.35
CA CYS A 17 27.73 18.52 -6.77
C CYS A 17 26.66 18.14 -5.73
N THR A 18 26.27 19.11 -4.95
CA THR A 18 25.07 18.98 -4.08
C THR A 18 23.85 19.47 -4.85
N ILE A 19 22.86 18.60 -5.05
CA ILE A 19 21.55 19.01 -5.56
C ILE A 19 20.66 19.31 -4.35
N SER A 20 20.24 20.56 -4.24
CA SER A 20 19.39 21.01 -3.11
C SER A 20 17.98 20.42 -3.21
N SER A 21 17.41 20.08 -2.07
CA SER A 21 16.01 19.63 -2.00
C SER A 21 15.07 20.73 -2.52
N PRO A 22 14.27 20.46 -3.54
CA PRO A 22 13.27 21.43 -3.97
C PRO A 22 12.26 21.71 -2.85
N ALA A 23 11.70 22.91 -2.85
CA ALA A 23 10.76 23.31 -1.81
C ALA A 23 9.55 22.37 -1.69
N GLY A 24 9.30 21.86 -0.50
CA GLY A 24 8.22 20.92 -0.20
C GLY A 24 8.46 19.46 -0.63
N TRP A 25 9.66 19.12 -1.12
CA TRP A 25 10.06 17.76 -1.42
C TRP A 25 10.90 17.17 -0.29
N LEU A 26 10.76 15.89 -0.07
CA LEU A 26 11.54 15.11 0.90
C LEU A 26 12.49 14.17 0.15
N PRO A 27 13.71 13.95 0.65
CA PRO A 27 14.58 12.95 0.04
C PRO A 27 13.97 11.56 0.22
N ALA A 28 13.87 10.82 -0.87
CA ALA A 28 13.51 9.41 -0.84
C ALA A 28 14.73 8.54 -0.48
N LYS A 29 15.93 8.99 -0.88
CA LYS A 29 17.21 8.40 -0.54
C LYS A 29 18.28 9.50 -0.52
N ALA A 30 19.32 9.32 0.29
CA ALA A 30 20.51 10.19 0.24
C ALA A 30 21.06 10.27 -1.17
N GLN A 31 21.50 11.47 -1.56
CA GLN A 31 22.13 11.73 -2.83
C GLN A 31 23.29 10.74 -3.08
N GLN A 32 23.43 10.28 -4.31
CA GLN A 32 24.57 9.49 -4.74
C GLN A 32 25.47 10.38 -5.60
N SER A 33 26.75 10.36 -5.28
CA SER A 33 27.80 11.01 -6.04
C SER A 33 29.09 10.22 -5.84
N PRO A 34 29.76 9.76 -6.89
CA PRO A 34 31.12 9.27 -6.78
C PRO A 34 32.08 10.44 -6.63
N GLU A 35 32.97 10.37 -5.67
CA GLU A 35 33.96 11.45 -5.40
C GLU A 35 34.88 11.77 -6.58
N THR A 36 34.92 10.97 -7.65
CA THR A 36 35.89 11.09 -8.74
C THR A 36 35.33 11.11 -10.17
N ASP A 37 34.07 10.65 -10.39
CA ASP A 37 33.59 10.42 -11.77
C ASP A 37 32.53 11.41 -12.25
N GLY A 38 32.26 12.44 -11.45
CA GLY A 38 31.51 13.60 -11.90
C GLY A 38 30.10 13.31 -12.40
N ILE A 39 29.34 12.48 -11.71
CA ILE A 39 27.89 12.33 -11.87
C ILE A 39 27.22 12.42 -10.51
N THR A 40 26.11 13.10 -10.44
CA THR A 40 25.30 13.18 -9.23
C THR A 40 23.86 12.88 -9.57
N ALA A 41 23.18 12.10 -8.72
CA ALA A 41 21.74 11.90 -8.83
C ALA A 41 21.09 11.86 -7.44
N ALA A 42 19.86 12.35 -7.36
CA ALA A 42 19.05 12.35 -6.16
C ALA A 42 17.61 11.97 -6.49
N VAL A 43 16.93 11.32 -5.55
CA VAL A 43 15.52 10.96 -5.65
C VAL A 43 14.76 11.62 -4.52
N TRP A 44 13.73 12.35 -4.89
CA TRP A 44 12.84 13.08 -3.99
C TRP A 44 11.42 12.53 -4.08
N LYS A 45 10.66 12.64 -2.99
CA LYS A 45 9.25 12.24 -2.94
C LYS A 45 8.38 13.37 -2.42
N ARG A 46 7.14 13.45 -2.91
CA ARG A 46 6.12 14.41 -2.45
C ARG A 46 4.73 13.91 -2.82
N VAL A 47 3.73 14.28 -2.02
CA VAL A 47 2.32 14.17 -2.42
C VAL A 47 1.92 15.43 -3.18
N ALA A 48 1.28 15.25 -4.33
CA ALA A 48 0.80 16.36 -5.14
C ALA A 48 -0.35 17.12 -4.47
N GLY A 49 -0.20 18.43 -4.38
CA GLY A 49 -1.25 19.35 -3.95
C GLY A 49 -2.15 19.79 -5.10
N VAL A 50 -3.23 20.48 -4.78
CA VAL A 50 -4.20 20.99 -5.78
C VAL A 50 -3.60 22.06 -6.70
N SER A 51 -2.54 22.74 -6.28
CA SER A 51 -1.84 23.79 -7.04
C SER A 51 -0.65 23.28 -7.86
N ASP A 52 -0.30 21.99 -7.77
CA ASP A 52 0.88 21.46 -8.46
C ASP A 52 0.71 21.28 -9.98
N PRO A 53 -0.48 21.01 -10.54
CA PRO A 53 -0.63 20.97 -11.99
C PRO A 53 -0.27 22.33 -12.62
N GLY A 54 0.74 22.33 -13.51
CA GLY A 54 1.23 23.53 -14.19
C GLY A 54 2.18 24.40 -13.35
N ALA A 55 2.51 24.01 -12.11
CA ALA A 55 3.46 24.75 -11.28
C ALA A 55 4.89 24.59 -11.80
N THR A 56 5.71 25.64 -11.62
CA THR A 56 7.14 25.60 -11.91
C THR A 56 7.89 25.00 -10.72
N LEU A 57 8.76 24.02 -11.00
CA LEU A 57 9.66 23.43 -10.03
C LEU A 57 11.08 23.96 -10.26
N THR A 58 11.65 24.61 -9.25
CA THR A 58 13.04 25.07 -9.30
C THR A 58 13.94 24.05 -8.63
N ILE A 59 14.98 23.59 -9.36
CA ILE A 59 16.01 22.69 -8.88
C ILE A 59 17.32 23.45 -8.92
N THR A 60 18.05 23.46 -7.82
CA THR A 60 19.34 24.13 -7.71
C THR A 60 20.44 23.12 -7.37
N ASN A 61 21.64 23.39 -7.83
CA ASN A 61 22.86 22.67 -7.49
C ASN A 61 24.02 23.65 -7.32
N ASP A 62 25.09 23.23 -6.62
CA ASP A 62 26.28 24.01 -6.37
C ASP A 62 27.43 23.73 -7.36
N GLY A 63 27.15 22.90 -8.39
CA GLY A 63 28.15 22.55 -9.40
C GLY A 63 28.49 23.69 -10.36
N THR A 64 29.71 23.72 -10.86
CA THR A 64 30.15 24.72 -11.85
C THR A 64 29.70 24.33 -13.24
N SER A 65 28.73 25.05 -13.80
CA SER A 65 28.20 24.87 -15.16
C SER A 65 27.83 23.43 -15.53
N PRO A 66 27.04 22.71 -14.67
CA PRO A 66 26.71 21.34 -14.96
C PRO A 66 25.71 21.24 -16.10
N LYS A 67 25.78 20.14 -16.84
CA LYS A 67 24.63 19.63 -17.58
C LYS A 67 23.79 18.86 -16.61
N ALA A 68 22.57 19.30 -16.44
CA ALA A 68 21.66 18.73 -15.44
C ALA A 68 20.27 18.53 -16.03
N GLY A 69 19.48 17.68 -15.41
CA GLY A 69 18.11 17.41 -15.79
C GLY A 69 17.30 16.84 -14.66
N ALA A 70 16.02 16.63 -14.94
CA ALA A 70 15.11 16.01 -14.02
C ALA A 70 14.01 15.23 -14.74
N VAL A 71 13.52 14.19 -14.11
CA VAL A 71 12.31 13.45 -14.52
C VAL A 71 11.34 13.43 -13.37
N LEU A 72 10.12 13.85 -13.63
CA LEU A 72 8.99 13.78 -12.69
C LEU A 72 8.10 12.61 -13.10
N LEU A 73 7.85 11.71 -12.16
CA LEU A 73 6.91 10.61 -12.29
C LEU A 73 5.79 10.80 -11.26
N ALA A 74 4.54 10.60 -11.69
CA ALA A 74 3.38 10.75 -10.83
C ALA A 74 2.55 9.46 -10.86
N TYR A 75 2.11 9.02 -9.69
CA TYR A 75 1.42 7.76 -9.49
C TYR A 75 0.14 7.96 -8.67
N SER A 76 -1.00 7.60 -9.22
CA SER A 76 -2.24 7.44 -8.47
C SER A 76 -2.25 6.10 -7.73
N GLY A 77 -3.05 5.99 -6.67
CA GLY A 77 -3.22 4.73 -5.95
C GLY A 77 -2.00 4.27 -5.12
N VAL A 78 -1.11 5.18 -4.75
CA VAL A 78 0.00 4.93 -3.82
C VAL A 78 -0.34 5.41 -2.41
N ASP A 79 0.31 4.85 -1.40
CA ASP A 79 0.20 5.31 -0.02
C ASP A 79 0.75 6.73 0.10
N LEU A 80 -0.11 7.67 0.52
CA LEU A 80 0.27 9.08 0.64
C LEU A 80 1.03 9.38 1.94
N THR A 81 1.02 8.48 2.91
CA THR A 81 1.78 8.61 4.16
C THR A 81 3.21 8.13 4.00
N ASP A 82 3.42 7.10 3.18
CA ASP A 82 4.76 6.59 2.84
C ASP A 82 4.81 6.11 1.38
N ILE A 83 4.95 7.05 0.45
CA ILE A 83 4.97 6.79 -1.00
C ILE A 83 6.02 5.72 -1.37
N VAL A 84 7.17 5.74 -0.70
CA VAL A 84 8.31 4.86 -1.02
C VAL A 84 8.46 3.78 0.04
N HIS A 85 7.99 2.58 -0.25
CA HIS A 85 8.13 1.42 0.62
C HIS A 85 9.58 0.96 0.78
N LYS A 86 10.31 0.83 -0.33
CA LYS A 86 11.74 0.45 -0.36
C LYS A 86 12.44 1.17 -1.49
N ILE A 87 13.70 1.53 -1.24
CA ILE A 87 14.57 2.10 -2.27
C ILE A 87 16.00 1.63 -2.08
N ASN A 88 16.67 1.30 -3.16
CA ASN A 88 18.09 1.03 -3.19
C ASN A 88 18.74 1.73 -4.37
N SER A 89 20.04 1.95 -4.30
CA SER A 89 20.84 2.56 -5.35
C SER A 89 22.13 1.80 -5.58
N ARG A 90 22.64 1.89 -6.79
CA ARG A 90 23.94 1.36 -7.19
C ARG A 90 24.67 2.42 -8.00
N LEU A 91 25.95 2.59 -7.69
CA LEU A 91 26.90 3.34 -8.49
C LEU A 91 27.67 2.35 -9.38
N ASP A 92 27.83 2.66 -10.64
CA ASP A 92 28.62 1.90 -11.61
C ASP A 92 29.63 2.85 -12.28
N THR A 93 30.92 2.57 -12.07
CA THR A 93 32.03 3.32 -12.62
C THR A 93 32.81 2.46 -13.64
N GLY A 94 32.23 1.33 -14.04
CA GLY A 94 32.93 0.30 -14.83
C GLY A 94 33.10 0.60 -16.32
N GLY A 95 32.61 1.72 -16.83
CA GLY A 95 32.78 2.09 -18.23
C GLY A 95 32.18 1.10 -19.23
N THR A 96 31.00 0.54 -18.92
CA THR A 96 30.32 -0.46 -19.75
C THR A 96 28.98 0.05 -20.29
N ALA A 97 28.51 -0.54 -21.39
CA ALA A 97 27.19 -0.29 -21.92
C ALA A 97 26.09 -1.03 -21.16
N SER A 98 26.43 -1.96 -20.25
CA SER A 98 25.52 -2.78 -19.49
C SER A 98 25.49 -2.28 -18.04
N VAL A 99 24.37 -1.71 -17.61
CA VAL A 99 24.22 -1.01 -16.33
C VAL A 99 23.15 -1.72 -15.50
N PRO A 100 23.54 -2.56 -14.51
CA PRO A 100 22.60 -3.29 -13.68
C PRO A 100 21.95 -2.38 -12.64
N THR A 101 20.68 -2.71 -12.27
CA THR A 101 19.95 -2.07 -11.17
C THR A 101 20.14 -2.84 -9.87
N PRO A 102 20.08 -2.17 -8.71
CA PRO A 102 20.10 -2.87 -7.42
C PRO A 102 18.79 -3.60 -7.18
N GLN A 103 18.78 -4.52 -6.21
CA GLN A 103 17.56 -5.18 -5.73
C GLN A 103 16.98 -4.45 -4.52
N VAL A 104 15.66 -4.56 -4.36
CA VAL A 104 14.89 -4.23 -3.16
C VAL A 104 14.04 -5.43 -2.77
N THR A 105 13.83 -5.63 -1.47
CA THR A 105 12.92 -6.65 -0.96
C THR A 105 11.66 -5.96 -0.43
N THR A 106 10.51 -6.18 -1.07
CA THR A 106 9.22 -5.71 -0.57
C THR A 106 8.67 -6.69 0.47
N THR A 107 8.01 -6.17 1.49
CA THR A 107 7.31 -6.95 2.53
C THR A 107 5.80 -6.94 2.34
N ILE A 108 5.31 -6.20 1.34
CA ILE A 108 3.90 -6.10 0.93
C ILE A 108 3.78 -6.34 -0.57
N GLY A 109 2.63 -6.85 -1.01
CA GLY A 109 2.29 -7.00 -2.42
C GLY A 109 1.78 -5.68 -3.04
N ASP A 110 1.41 -5.76 -4.31
CA ASP A 110 0.81 -4.68 -5.11
C ASP A 110 1.64 -3.39 -5.19
N CYS A 111 2.93 -3.49 -4.90
CA CYS A 111 3.86 -2.40 -5.10
C CYS A 111 4.05 -2.09 -6.59
N ARG A 112 4.29 -0.81 -6.90
CA ARG A 112 4.83 -0.41 -8.21
C ARG A 112 6.34 -0.29 -8.09
N VAL A 113 7.09 -1.09 -8.82
CA VAL A 113 8.56 -1.02 -8.84
C VAL A 113 9.00 -0.15 -10.01
N VAL A 114 9.75 0.89 -9.69
CA VAL A 114 10.35 1.83 -10.64
C VAL A 114 11.86 1.58 -10.65
N GLU A 115 12.42 1.34 -11.83
CA GLU A 115 13.86 1.22 -12.01
C GLU A 115 14.33 2.42 -12.83
N VAL A 116 15.38 3.07 -12.39
CA VAL A 116 15.94 4.26 -13.04
C VAL A 116 17.43 4.06 -13.31
N CYS A 117 17.86 4.44 -14.48
CA CYS A 117 19.27 4.57 -14.84
C CYS A 117 19.55 6.02 -15.22
N VAL A 118 20.53 6.62 -14.55
CA VAL A 118 21.14 7.88 -14.95
C VAL A 118 22.58 7.57 -15.31
N ASP A 119 23.00 7.89 -16.51
CA ASP A 119 24.39 7.70 -16.92
C ASP A 119 25.03 9.00 -17.42
N LYS A 120 26.35 9.04 -17.41
CA LYS A 120 27.17 10.09 -18.01
C LYS A 120 27.97 9.50 -19.16
N SER A 121 27.76 10.02 -20.35
CA SER A 121 28.42 9.54 -21.56
C SER A 121 28.85 10.68 -22.47
N THR A 122 29.69 10.36 -23.42
CA THR A 122 30.03 11.27 -24.52
C THR A 122 29.41 10.83 -25.83
N SER A 123 28.88 9.61 -25.90
CA SER A 123 28.48 8.95 -27.13
C SER A 123 27.19 8.12 -27.05
N THR A 124 26.59 7.95 -25.89
CA THR A 124 25.28 7.32 -25.78
C THR A 124 24.23 8.13 -26.54
N THR A 125 23.47 7.48 -27.41
CA THR A 125 22.38 8.09 -28.14
C THR A 125 21.02 7.41 -27.84
N GLN A 126 21.04 6.25 -27.22
CA GLN A 126 19.83 5.53 -26.85
C GLN A 126 20.07 4.43 -25.80
N PHE A 127 19.00 4.09 -25.08
CA PHE A 127 18.91 2.86 -24.30
C PHE A 127 18.36 1.75 -25.21
N THR A 128 19.22 0.81 -25.60
CA THR A 128 18.89 -0.28 -26.54
C THR A 128 18.08 -1.40 -25.89
N ALA A 129 18.26 -1.62 -24.57
CA ALA A 129 17.42 -2.53 -23.79
C ALA A 129 17.15 -1.96 -22.40
N ARG A 130 16.09 -2.46 -21.78
CA ARG A 130 15.62 -2.12 -20.44
C ARG A 130 15.37 -3.38 -19.64
N PRO A 131 15.32 -3.32 -18.28
CA PRO A 131 14.95 -4.46 -17.44
C PRO A 131 13.74 -5.22 -17.98
N ALA A 132 13.86 -6.54 -18.04
CA ALA A 132 12.83 -7.40 -18.62
C ALA A 132 11.50 -7.26 -17.87
N GLY A 133 10.38 -7.29 -18.60
CA GLY A 133 9.03 -7.18 -18.04
C GLY A 133 8.66 -5.77 -17.56
N SER A 134 9.49 -4.75 -17.86
CA SER A 134 9.22 -3.37 -17.51
C SER A 134 8.60 -2.59 -18.67
N THR A 135 7.87 -1.53 -18.32
CA THR A 135 7.31 -0.53 -19.25
C THR A 135 8.07 0.78 -19.11
N SER A 136 8.51 1.39 -20.23
CA SER A 136 9.18 2.68 -20.21
C SER A 136 8.22 3.79 -19.83
N ARG A 137 8.66 4.68 -18.93
CA ARG A 137 7.91 5.87 -18.49
C ARG A 137 8.55 7.16 -18.91
N ALA A 138 9.86 7.23 -18.89
CA ALA A 138 10.60 8.39 -19.36
C ALA A 138 11.94 7.97 -19.94
N THR A 139 12.38 8.67 -20.96
CA THR A 139 13.75 8.58 -21.47
C THR A 139 14.14 9.95 -21.99
N VAL A 140 15.28 10.45 -21.53
CA VAL A 140 15.85 11.69 -21.98
C VAL A 140 17.32 11.42 -22.30
N ILE A 141 17.72 11.76 -23.51
CA ILE A 141 19.12 11.69 -23.96
C ILE A 141 19.64 13.12 -24.02
N GLY A 142 20.74 13.36 -23.32
CA GLY A 142 21.44 14.64 -23.37
C GLY A 142 22.19 14.84 -24.68
N THR A 143 22.88 15.97 -24.81
CA THR A 143 23.66 16.31 -25.99
C THR A 143 25.02 16.85 -25.65
N GLY A 144 25.98 16.65 -26.57
CA GLY A 144 27.38 17.12 -26.45
C GLY A 144 28.21 16.29 -25.46
N GLY A 145 29.52 16.54 -25.39
CA GLY A 145 30.43 15.73 -24.57
C GLY A 145 30.07 15.71 -23.07
N GLY A 146 30.12 14.55 -22.46
CA GLY A 146 29.84 14.35 -21.04
C GLY A 146 28.40 14.69 -20.66
N HIS A 147 27.42 14.43 -21.51
CA HIS A 147 26.00 14.65 -21.20
C HIS A 147 25.50 13.56 -20.26
N PRO A 148 24.54 13.89 -19.38
CA PRO A 148 23.84 12.89 -18.63
C PRO A 148 22.57 12.45 -19.37
N ASP A 149 22.28 11.16 -19.29
CA ASP A 149 21.08 10.53 -19.86
C ASP A 149 20.27 9.89 -18.76
N ILE A 150 18.97 9.74 -18.96
CA ILE A 150 18.10 9.07 -17.98
C ILE A 150 17.08 8.19 -18.70
N SER A 151 16.85 7.01 -18.16
CA SER A 151 15.69 6.18 -18.47
C SER A 151 15.04 5.70 -17.19
N ALA A 152 13.72 5.85 -17.11
CA ALA A 152 12.89 5.33 -16.04
C ALA A 152 11.89 4.33 -16.60
N VAL A 153 11.78 3.18 -15.96
CA VAL A 153 10.87 2.11 -16.32
C VAL A 153 10.12 1.64 -15.08
N GLU A 154 9.01 0.95 -15.28
CA GLU A 154 8.23 0.40 -14.17
C GLU A 154 7.65 -0.97 -14.46
N ARG A 155 7.33 -1.70 -13.38
CA ARG A 155 6.56 -2.94 -13.41
C ARG A 155 5.73 -3.11 -12.15
N ALA A 156 4.69 -3.95 -12.21
CA ALA A 156 3.94 -4.35 -11.05
C ALA A 156 4.72 -5.38 -10.21
N ALA A 157 4.58 -5.31 -8.90
CA ALA A 157 5.08 -6.28 -7.92
C ALA A 157 3.88 -6.79 -7.11
N THR A 158 3.13 -7.74 -7.67
CA THR A 158 1.86 -8.23 -7.12
C THR A 158 2.00 -8.99 -5.81
N THR A 159 3.19 -9.50 -5.50
CA THR A 159 3.48 -10.22 -4.25
C THR A 159 4.65 -9.57 -3.53
N ALA A 160 4.76 -9.81 -2.22
CA ALA A 160 5.98 -9.50 -1.48
C ALA A 160 7.15 -10.34 -2.03
N GLY A 161 8.34 -9.76 -2.15
CA GLY A 161 9.50 -10.46 -2.71
C GLY A 161 10.64 -9.54 -3.15
N ASN A 162 11.58 -10.12 -3.89
CA ASN A 162 12.74 -9.42 -4.42
C ASN A 162 12.45 -8.87 -5.82
N TYR A 163 12.71 -7.59 -6.02
CA TYR A 163 12.52 -6.87 -7.27
C TYR A 163 13.74 -6.03 -7.60
N GLY A 164 13.93 -5.71 -8.87
CA GLY A 164 15.16 -5.07 -9.36
C GLY A 164 16.16 -6.12 -9.86
N GLY A 165 17.44 -5.75 -9.93
CA GLY A 165 18.51 -6.62 -10.45
C GLY A 165 18.43 -6.81 -11.97
N GLY A 166 17.61 -6.04 -12.67
CA GLY A 166 17.58 -5.98 -14.12
C GLY A 166 18.75 -5.17 -14.67
N THR A 167 18.81 -5.05 -15.99
CA THR A 167 19.91 -4.35 -16.66
C THR A 167 19.36 -3.38 -17.71
N PHE A 168 19.83 -2.15 -17.68
CA PHE A 168 19.74 -1.24 -18.81
C PHE A 168 20.92 -1.49 -19.73
N THR A 169 20.69 -1.46 -21.05
CA THR A 169 21.75 -1.53 -22.05
C THR A 169 21.74 -0.25 -22.87
N LEU A 170 22.91 0.36 -23.00
CA LEU A 170 23.18 1.55 -23.78
C LEU A 170 23.75 1.14 -25.13
N ASP A 171 23.72 2.02 -26.12
CA ASP A 171 24.37 1.82 -27.41
C ASP A 171 25.88 2.16 -27.40
N ALA A 172 26.35 2.76 -26.31
CA ALA A 172 27.76 3.06 -26.10
C ALA A 172 28.14 2.85 -24.61
N ASN A 173 29.45 2.74 -24.36
CA ASN A 173 29.95 2.67 -22.98
C ASN A 173 29.75 4.03 -22.29
N GLN A 174 29.22 3.97 -21.05
CA GLN A 174 29.12 5.13 -20.17
C GLN A 174 30.43 5.31 -19.39
N SER A 175 30.73 6.52 -18.89
CA SER A 175 31.84 6.75 -17.97
C SER A 175 31.50 6.43 -16.54
N SER A 176 30.25 6.74 -16.14
CA SER A 176 29.67 6.41 -14.83
C SER A 176 28.16 6.40 -14.91
N ALA A 177 27.52 5.60 -14.07
CA ALA A 177 26.07 5.55 -13.97
C ALA A 177 25.61 5.38 -12.52
N ILE A 178 24.43 5.93 -12.21
CA ILE A 178 23.72 5.72 -10.96
C ILE A 178 22.38 5.09 -11.29
N THR A 179 22.11 3.95 -10.67
CA THR A 179 20.82 3.27 -10.84
C THR A 179 20.07 3.21 -9.52
N TYR A 180 18.77 3.25 -9.63
CA TYR A 180 17.84 3.10 -8.51
C TYR A 180 16.84 2.01 -8.80
N THR A 181 16.44 1.29 -7.75
CA THR A 181 15.22 0.48 -7.71
C THR A 181 14.38 1.00 -6.57
N ILE A 182 13.14 1.38 -6.86
CA ILE A 182 12.22 2.07 -5.96
C ILE A 182 10.91 1.29 -5.97
N ALA A 183 10.49 0.75 -4.84
CA ALA A 183 9.18 0.16 -4.67
C ALA A 183 8.25 1.19 -4.03
N LEU A 184 7.19 1.56 -4.72
CA LEU A 184 6.13 2.44 -4.23
C LEU A 184 5.10 1.60 -3.48
N ALA A 185 4.72 2.05 -2.28
CA ALA A 185 3.66 1.40 -1.51
C ALA A 185 2.30 1.59 -2.20
N PRO A 186 1.47 0.56 -2.32
CA PRO A 186 0.10 0.74 -2.75
C PRO A 186 -0.69 1.52 -1.69
N LYS A 187 -1.68 2.28 -2.12
CA LYS A 187 -2.65 2.88 -1.20
C LYS A 187 -3.38 1.75 -0.48
N LEU A 188 -3.19 1.67 0.82
CA LEU A 188 -4.01 0.82 1.66
C LEU A 188 -5.37 1.49 1.82
N ASN A 189 -6.38 0.98 1.15
CA ASN A 189 -7.77 1.37 1.39
C ASN A 189 -8.25 0.67 2.66
N VAL A 190 -7.86 1.18 3.82
CA VAL A 190 -8.45 0.70 5.07
C VAL A 190 -9.90 1.20 5.10
N GLN A 191 -10.82 0.29 4.88
CA GLN A 191 -12.24 0.53 5.04
C GLN A 191 -12.72 -0.20 6.29
N THR A 192 -13.65 0.40 7.01
CA THR A 192 -14.25 -0.23 8.18
C THR A 192 -15.72 -0.50 7.90
N ALA A 193 -16.06 -1.77 7.76
CA ALA A 193 -17.44 -2.22 7.71
C ALA A 193 -17.97 -2.41 9.14
N ARG A 194 -19.17 -1.89 9.42
CA ARG A 194 -19.82 -1.94 10.74
C ARG A 194 -21.23 -2.47 10.59
N PRO A 195 -21.75 -3.19 11.60
CA PRO A 195 -23.15 -3.55 11.67
C PRO A 195 -24.05 -2.32 11.49
N GLN A 196 -24.98 -2.39 10.54
CA GLN A 196 -25.88 -1.29 10.17
C GLN A 196 -27.36 -1.64 10.38
N SER A 197 -27.75 -2.86 10.03
CA SER A 197 -29.14 -3.32 10.13
C SER A 197 -29.22 -4.78 10.49
N ASP A 198 -30.32 -5.16 11.17
CA ASP A 198 -30.58 -6.54 11.52
C ASP A 198 -31.07 -7.33 10.30
N VAL A 199 -30.57 -8.55 10.14
CA VAL A 199 -31.05 -9.53 9.16
C VAL A 199 -31.81 -10.63 9.90
N THR A 200 -31.23 -11.16 10.97
CA THR A 200 -31.84 -12.16 11.84
C THR A 200 -31.59 -11.76 13.30
N ILE A 201 -32.65 -11.76 14.14
CA ILE A 201 -32.53 -11.37 15.54
C ILE A 201 -32.35 -12.59 16.43
N GLY A 202 -33.03 -13.72 16.13
CA GLY A 202 -32.85 -15.02 16.79
C GLY A 202 -33.09 -15.02 18.33
N GLY A 203 -33.91 -14.08 18.81
CA GLY A 203 -34.17 -13.92 20.23
C GLY A 203 -33.12 -13.07 21.00
N TYR A 204 -32.12 -12.52 20.29
CA TYR A 204 -31.20 -11.56 20.91
C TYR A 204 -31.91 -10.28 21.34
N THR A 205 -31.41 -9.65 22.39
CA THR A 205 -31.85 -8.36 22.91
C THR A 205 -30.69 -7.40 23.03
N ALA A 206 -30.96 -6.10 22.93
CA ALA A 206 -29.97 -5.07 23.17
C ALA A 206 -29.93 -4.64 24.64
N GLU A 207 -28.74 -4.37 25.13
CA GLU A 207 -28.51 -3.77 26.44
C GLU A 207 -27.68 -2.47 26.29
N PRO A 208 -28.15 -1.34 26.80
CA PRO A 208 -29.55 -1.09 27.24
C PRO A 208 -30.56 -1.29 26.10
N THR A 209 -31.80 -1.57 26.43
CA THR A 209 -32.85 -1.77 25.43
C THR A 209 -32.93 -0.62 24.43
N VAL A 210 -33.04 -0.95 23.16
CA VAL A 210 -33.26 0.04 22.09
C VAL A 210 -34.73 0.45 22.01
N GLY A 211 -34.98 1.69 21.54
CA GLY A 211 -36.31 2.16 21.24
C GLY A 211 -36.97 1.41 20.08
N THR A 212 -38.28 1.51 19.96
CA THR A 212 -39.04 0.88 18.86
C THR A 212 -38.55 1.39 17.52
N GLY A 213 -38.24 0.45 16.61
CA GLY A 213 -37.76 0.75 15.25
C GLY A 213 -36.24 1.00 15.15
N VAL A 214 -35.49 0.95 16.27
CA VAL A 214 -34.02 1.01 16.23
C VAL A 214 -33.46 -0.41 16.07
N PRO A 215 -32.64 -0.70 15.05
CA PRO A 215 -32.04 -2.02 14.88
C PRO A 215 -31.11 -2.36 16.03
N LEU A 216 -31.02 -3.64 16.41
CA LEU A 216 -30.07 -4.14 17.42
C LEU A 216 -28.61 -3.89 16.94
N ALA A 217 -28.37 -3.94 15.63
CA ALA A 217 -27.08 -3.62 15.02
C ALA A 217 -26.52 -2.26 15.48
N ALA A 218 -27.37 -1.29 15.82
CA ALA A 218 -26.94 0.01 16.32
C ALA A 218 -26.15 -0.05 17.64
N ARG A 219 -26.25 -1.18 18.39
CA ARG A 219 -25.52 -1.40 19.65
C ARG A 219 -24.15 -2.02 19.49
N ILE A 220 -23.85 -2.51 18.31
CA ILE A 220 -22.56 -3.14 18.00
C ILE A 220 -21.90 -2.51 16.77
N GLY A 221 -22.52 -1.48 16.18
CA GLY A 221 -22.00 -0.72 15.03
C GLY A 221 -21.22 0.54 15.41
N GLU A 222 -20.84 0.72 16.64
CA GLU A 222 -20.19 1.91 17.17
C GLU A 222 -18.81 2.17 16.59
N ALA A 223 -18.43 3.44 16.47
CA ALA A 223 -17.13 3.85 15.96
C ALA A 223 -15.98 3.57 16.95
N ALA A 224 -16.29 3.53 18.24
CA ALA A 224 -15.37 3.19 19.31
C ALA A 224 -16.06 2.15 20.22
N ARG A 225 -15.25 1.27 20.79
CA ARG A 225 -15.76 0.25 21.73
C ARG A 225 -16.44 0.90 22.91
N ASP A 226 -17.67 0.45 23.20
CA ASP A 226 -18.42 0.78 24.41
C ASP A 226 -18.97 -0.50 25.03
N ASP A 227 -18.35 -0.95 26.13
CA ASP A 227 -18.75 -2.18 26.84
C ASP A 227 -20.07 -2.01 27.64
N ALA A 228 -20.62 -0.79 27.71
CA ALA A 228 -21.94 -0.53 28.30
C ALA A 228 -23.07 -0.82 27.30
N THR A 229 -22.80 -0.98 26.04
CA THR A 229 -23.75 -1.32 24.97
C THR A 229 -23.37 -2.67 24.33
N TYR A 230 -24.29 -3.62 24.35
CA TYR A 230 -24.04 -4.97 23.82
C TYR A 230 -25.30 -5.67 23.38
N LEU A 231 -25.15 -6.79 22.67
CA LEU A 231 -26.24 -7.74 22.41
C LEU A 231 -26.13 -8.93 23.33
N ARG A 232 -27.26 -9.33 23.89
CA ARG A 232 -27.39 -10.52 24.72
C ARG A 232 -28.15 -11.61 23.96
N SER A 233 -27.61 -12.82 23.91
CA SER A 233 -28.32 -14.00 23.45
C SER A 233 -29.41 -14.40 24.45
N PRO A 234 -30.41 -15.20 24.04
CA PRO A 234 -31.34 -15.84 25.01
C PRO A 234 -30.58 -16.61 26.09
N ALA A 235 -31.18 -16.80 27.24
CA ALA A 235 -30.60 -17.61 28.31
C ALA A 235 -30.58 -19.11 27.93
N GLY A 236 -29.40 -19.76 28.07
CA GLY A 236 -29.21 -21.17 27.79
C GLY A 236 -29.59 -21.60 26.37
N PRO A 237 -29.16 -20.90 25.31
CA PRO A 237 -29.59 -21.22 23.97
C PRO A 237 -28.98 -22.54 23.51
N THR A 238 -29.78 -23.45 22.96
CA THR A 238 -29.30 -24.62 22.26
C THR A 238 -28.63 -24.21 20.92
N SER A 239 -29.21 -23.19 20.27
CA SER A 239 -28.60 -22.46 19.14
C SER A 239 -29.41 -21.19 18.94
N ALA A 240 -28.81 -20.01 19.13
CA ALA A 240 -29.43 -18.73 18.83
C ALA A 240 -28.58 -18.01 17.80
N VAL A 241 -29.23 -17.50 16.76
CA VAL A 241 -28.52 -16.83 15.61
C VAL A 241 -28.92 -15.37 15.57
N TYR A 242 -27.90 -14.50 15.63
CA TYR A 242 -28.02 -13.09 15.26
C TYR A 242 -27.22 -12.82 14.01
N GLU A 243 -27.79 -12.12 13.04
CA GLU A 243 -27.10 -11.72 11.83
C GLU A 243 -27.36 -10.25 11.53
N ALA A 244 -26.30 -9.48 11.33
CA ALA A 244 -26.34 -8.08 10.94
C ALA A 244 -25.70 -7.85 9.58
N ARG A 245 -26.34 -7.05 8.73
CA ARG A 245 -25.73 -6.52 7.53
C ARG A 245 -24.72 -5.44 7.93
N LEU A 246 -23.57 -5.46 7.29
CA LEU A 246 -22.56 -4.40 7.40
C LEU A 246 -22.90 -3.23 6.47
N ASN A 247 -22.40 -2.03 6.78
CA ASN A 247 -22.42 -0.95 5.79
C ASN A 247 -21.57 -1.36 4.57
N ALA A 248 -21.98 -0.91 3.40
CA ALA A 248 -21.25 -1.18 2.15
C ALA A 248 -19.83 -0.64 2.23
N VAL A 249 -18.89 -1.42 1.73
CA VAL A 249 -17.50 -1.04 1.47
C VAL A 249 -17.18 -1.27 0.00
N GLU A 250 -16.19 -0.57 -0.50
CA GLU A 250 -15.73 -0.76 -1.88
C GLU A 250 -14.84 -2.00 -1.97
N ASP A 251 -14.86 -2.67 -3.12
CA ASP A 251 -13.90 -3.73 -3.42
C ASP A 251 -12.47 -3.14 -3.39
N PRO A 252 -11.59 -3.62 -2.50
CA PRO A 252 -10.21 -3.13 -2.45
C PRO A 252 -9.35 -3.63 -3.63
N GLY A 253 -9.87 -4.55 -4.47
CA GLY A 253 -9.13 -5.14 -5.58
C GLY A 253 -7.98 -6.08 -5.17
N VAL A 254 -7.97 -6.54 -3.91
CA VAL A 254 -6.99 -7.48 -3.35
C VAL A 254 -7.69 -8.47 -2.42
N ASP A 255 -7.16 -9.68 -2.35
CA ASP A 255 -7.73 -10.76 -1.52
C ASP A 255 -7.00 -10.91 -0.16
N THR A 256 -6.27 -9.90 0.29
CA THR A 256 -5.46 -9.95 1.52
C THR A 256 -5.72 -8.76 2.43
N GLY A 257 -5.42 -8.94 3.71
CA GLY A 257 -5.54 -7.85 4.70
C GLY A 257 -6.94 -7.69 5.29
N PHE A 258 -7.86 -8.63 5.06
CA PHE A 258 -9.18 -8.62 5.67
C PHE A 258 -9.11 -9.20 7.09
N SER A 259 -9.67 -8.47 8.02
CA SER A 259 -9.90 -8.94 9.38
C SER A 259 -11.17 -8.35 9.93
N PHE A 260 -11.79 -9.04 10.88
CA PHE A 260 -12.85 -8.44 11.68
C PHE A 260 -12.60 -8.71 13.16
N THR A 261 -12.98 -7.74 13.96
CA THR A 261 -12.77 -7.77 15.41
C THR A 261 -14.13 -7.77 16.09
N VAL A 262 -14.30 -8.67 17.05
CA VAL A 262 -15.51 -8.79 17.87
C VAL A 262 -15.16 -8.80 19.34
N VAL A 263 -16.06 -8.35 20.17
CA VAL A 263 -15.94 -8.44 21.63
C VAL A 263 -16.98 -9.44 22.13
N LEU A 264 -16.53 -10.49 22.79
CA LEU A 264 -17.40 -11.54 23.29
C LEU A 264 -17.18 -11.75 24.80
N SER A 265 -18.26 -12.13 25.51
CA SER A 265 -18.21 -12.58 26.89
C SER A 265 -19.32 -13.57 27.17
N SER A 266 -19.15 -14.40 28.19
CA SER A 266 -20.23 -15.22 28.71
C SER A 266 -21.13 -14.39 29.63
N GLY A 267 -22.44 -14.62 29.61
CA GLY A 267 -23.33 -14.15 30.65
C GLY A 267 -23.07 -14.91 31.95
N GLY A 268 -23.26 -14.25 33.10
CA GLY A 268 -23.07 -14.88 34.41
C GLY A 268 -23.95 -16.11 34.58
N GLY A 269 -23.34 -17.23 35.03
CA GLY A 269 -24.05 -18.48 35.34
C GLY A 269 -23.98 -19.58 34.28
N ALA A 270 -23.40 -19.33 33.08
CA ALA A 270 -23.15 -20.40 32.11
C ALA A 270 -21.95 -21.23 32.56
N THR A 271 -22.08 -22.56 32.52
CA THR A 271 -20.95 -23.49 32.76
C THR A 271 -20.05 -23.64 31.53
N SER A 272 -20.63 -23.46 30.35
CA SER A 272 -19.91 -23.39 29.09
C SER A 272 -20.68 -22.45 28.15
N ALA A 273 -19.98 -21.50 27.53
CA ALA A 273 -20.57 -20.62 26.54
C ALA A 273 -19.64 -20.58 25.31
N GLN A 274 -20.23 -20.74 24.14
CA GLN A 274 -19.50 -20.61 22.88
C GLN A 274 -20.27 -19.76 21.90
N CYS A 275 -19.51 -19.14 20.99
CA CYS A 275 -20.06 -18.35 19.91
C CYS A 275 -19.26 -18.63 18.62
N GLU A 276 -19.93 -19.11 17.58
CA GLU A 276 -19.41 -19.04 16.24
C GLU A 276 -19.64 -17.65 15.69
N VAL A 277 -18.59 -17.04 15.17
CA VAL A 277 -18.66 -15.76 14.44
C VAL A 277 -18.28 -16.04 13.00
N ALA A 278 -19.14 -15.65 12.07
CA ALA A 278 -18.96 -15.87 10.64
C ALA A 278 -19.11 -14.57 9.84
N LEU A 279 -18.21 -14.36 8.87
CA LEU A 279 -18.40 -13.41 7.77
C LEU A 279 -19.22 -14.12 6.69
N VAL A 280 -20.31 -13.51 6.27
CA VAL A 280 -21.29 -14.11 5.35
C VAL A 280 -21.58 -13.12 4.21
N GLN A 281 -21.76 -13.65 3.02
CA GLN A 281 -22.29 -12.91 1.86
C GLN A 281 -23.58 -13.60 1.38
N GLY A 282 -24.70 -12.90 1.44
CA GLY A 282 -25.99 -13.55 1.19
C GLY A 282 -26.26 -14.70 2.17
N THR A 283 -26.22 -15.94 1.68
CA THR A 283 -26.32 -17.17 2.49
C THR A 283 -25.00 -17.93 2.59
N THR A 284 -23.95 -17.49 1.88
CA THR A 284 -22.66 -18.15 1.81
C THR A 284 -21.75 -17.70 2.94
N VAL A 285 -21.22 -18.65 3.72
CA VAL A 285 -20.18 -18.39 4.71
C VAL A 285 -18.86 -18.18 3.97
N ILE A 286 -18.24 -17.04 4.17
CA ILE A 286 -16.91 -16.70 3.61
C ILE A 286 -15.84 -17.23 4.56
N SER A 287 -15.95 -16.90 5.86
CA SER A 287 -15.02 -17.33 6.90
C SER A 287 -15.74 -17.46 8.21
N SER A 288 -15.39 -18.43 9.05
CA SER A 288 -15.97 -18.56 10.41
C SER A 288 -14.96 -19.10 11.42
N THR A 289 -15.18 -18.74 12.66
CA THR A 289 -14.42 -19.26 13.81
C THR A 289 -15.36 -19.43 15.00
N THR A 290 -15.23 -20.57 15.69
CA THR A 290 -15.95 -20.83 16.95
C THR A 290 -15.04 -20.52 18.13
N PHE A 291 -15.49 -19.64 19.01
CA PHE A 291 -14.86 -19.35 20.29
C PHE A 291 -15.57 -20.15 21.37
N THR A 292 -14.82 -20.96 22.10
CA THR A 292 -15.30 -21.80 23.22
C THR A 292 -14.85 -21.19 24.54
N ASP A 293 -15.53 -21.57 25.61
CA ASP A 293 -15.20 -21.18 26.99
C ASP A 293 -15.06 -19.65 27.13
N LEU A 294 -16.05 -18.93 26.62
CA LEU A 294 -16.04 -17.47 26.65
C LEU A 294 -15.89 -16.95 28.09
N PRO A 295 -14.96 -16.00 28.32
CA PRO A 295 -14.74 -15.41 29.62
C PRO A 295 -15.93 -14.56 30.07
N ALA A 296 -16.10 -14.39 31.40
CA ALA A 296 -17.13 -13.52 31.95
C ALA A 296 -16.90 -12.03 31.68
N THR A 297 -15.63 -11.64 31.41
CA THR A 297 -15.26 -10.27 31.06
C THR A 297 -15.20 -10.10 29.54
N PRO A 298 -15.70 -8.97 28.98
CA PRO A 298 -15.64 -8.70 27.56
C PRO A 298 -14.20 -8.76 27.01
N THR A 299 -13.95 -9.69 26.11
CA THR A 299 -12.64 -9.96 25.53
C THR A 299 -12.67 -9.74 24.02
N VAL A 300 -11.64 -9.10 23.51
CA VAL A 300 -11.48 -8.80 22.08
C VAL A 300 -10.92 -10.03 21.36
N TYR A 301 -11.56 -10.41 20.28
CA TYR A 301 -11.13 -11.45 19.35
C TYR A 301 -10.99 -10.87 17.97
N THR A 302 -9.89 -11.20 17.28
CA THR A 302 -9.67 -10.81 15.89
C THR A 302 -9.61 -12.06 15.02
N LEU A 303 -10.40 -12.07 13.96
CA LEU A 303 -10.39 -13.10 12.95
C LEU A 303 -9.77 -12.53 11.69
N ASN A 304 -8.77 -13.24 11.15
CA ASN A 304 -8.16 -12.91 9.87
C ASN A 304 -8.81 -13.78 8.79
N VAL A 305 -9.32 -13.13 7.75
CA VAL A 305 -9.81 -13.82 6.56
C VAL A 305 -8.63 -14.12 5.67
N THR A 306 -8.45 -15.38 5.32
CA THR A 306 -7.36 -15.79 4.42
C THR A 306 -7.59 -15.31 2.99
N ALA A 307 -6.55 -15.22 2.19
CA ALA A 307 -6.69 -14.83 0.78
C ALA A 307 -7.65 -15.74 -0.01
N LEU A 308 -7.63 -17.05 0.29
CA LEU A 308 -8.54 -18.02 -0.36
C LEU A 308 -10.01 -17.79 0.02
N GLU A 309 -10.28 -17.43 1.26
CA GLU A 309 -11.62 -17.08 1.73
C GLU A 309 -12.08 -15.74 1.14
N ALA A 310 -11.20 -14.73 1.17
CA ALA A 310 -11.49 -13.40 0.63
C ALA A 310 -11.80 -13.42 -0.86
N ALA A 311 -11.14 -14.28 -1.64
CA ALA A 311 -11.41 -14.48 -3.07
C ALA A 311 -12.83 -14.97 -3.39
N ASN A 312 -13.58 -15.44 -2.38
CA ASN A 312 -14.99 -15.80 -2.51
C ASN A 312 -15.95 -14.62 -2.30
N ILE A 313 -15.46 -13.43 -1.92
CA ILE A 313 -16.28 -12.24 -1.79
C ILE A 313 -16.53 -11.67 -3.19
N ASN A 314 -17.79 -11.72 -3.64
CA ASN A 314 -18.21 -11.21 -4.94
C ASN A 314 -19.06 -9.93 -4.85
N ASP A 315 -19.55 -9.60 -3.66
CA ASP A 315 -20.37 -8.40 -3.40
C ASP A 315 -20.03 -7.81 -2.02
N PHE A 316 -19.21 -6.79 -2.03
CA PHE A 316 -18.82 -6.04 -0.82
C PHE A 316 -19.96 -5.20 -0.24
N GLY A 317 -21.05 -5.02 -0.95
CA GLY A 317 -22.27 -4.36 -0.47
C GLY A 317 -23.24 -5.29 0.29
N ASP A 318 -23.05 -6.62 0.25
CA ASP A 318 -23.92 -7.61 0.96
C ASP A 318 -23.13 -8.43 2.00
N LEU A 319 -22.10 -7.88 2.57
CA LEU A 319 -21.39 -8.52 3.68
C LEU A 319 -22.20 -8.44 4.98
N ARG A 320 -22.15 -9.52 5.78
CA ARG A 320 -22.86 -9.67 7.04
C ARG A 320 -21.98 -10.34 8.08
N LEU A 321 -22.19 -10.01 9.35
CA LEU A 321 -21.67 -10.77 10.49
C LEU A 321 -22.80 -11.59 11.09
N ARG A 322 -22.53 -12.89 11.25
CA ARG A 322 -23.42 -13.85 11.92
C ARG A 322 -22.79 -14.33 13.21
N PHE A 323 -23.57 -14.33 14.26
CA PHE A 323 -23.22 -14.86 15.56
C PHE A 323 -24.15 -16.03 15.88
N THR A 324 -23.60 -17.20 16.13
CA THR A 324 -24.35 -18.37 16.58
C THR A 324 -23.91 -18.72 17.99
N SER A 325 -24.75 -18.42 18.98
CA SER A 325 -24.47 -18.67 20.39
C SER A 325 -25.08 -19.98 20.84
N THR A 326 -24.29 -20.75 21.58
CA THR A 326 -24.73 -21.93 22.31
C THR A 326 -24.20 -21.86 23.73
N ALA A 327 -24.97 -22.36 24.71
CA ALA A 327 -24.58 -22.45 26.11
C ALA A 327 -25.17 -23.70 26.74
N SER A 328 -24.49 -24.24 27.73
CA SER A 328 -24.91 -25.35 28.55
C SER A 328 -24.79 -25.01 30.06
#